data_d9803fa6c1e6c991088d2cc4e83d6a75
#
_entry.id   d9803fa6c1e6c991088d2cc4e83d6a75
#
_cell.length_a   1.000
_cell.length_b   1.000
_cell.length_c   1.000
_cell.angle_alpha   90.00
_cell.angle_beta   90.00
_cell.angle_gamma   90.00
#
_symmetry.space_group_name_H-M   'P 1'
#
loop_
_entity.id
_entity.type
_entity.pdbx_description
1 polymer ?
#
loop_
_entity_poly.entity_id
_entity_poly.type
_entity_poly.pdbx_seq_one_letter_code
_entity_poly.pdbx_strand_id
1 'polypeptide(L)'
;MFVFNTAAFSAAVSNILRRQDSLLLILNTPANNPTGFALSDAEWADVLEVCRLHEKNGKRISILVDIAYIAYAGEKDRVRSFMRQFAGLPEHIFTMFAFSMSKGYTMYGQRAGALVGLSSSKAVIEEFANLGKYSARTAWSNINRAAMTLLTKIRSDRDLMAQLELERMNFAKNLRRRADIFTYEADRCGLSYVPYKGGFFISIPTQQSAAVCQALEADLVFAGPLAQGVRLGVCSIPEIKMQGLAAIVKKALDRVEGRTDLLAAGK
;
A
#
# COMPACT_ATOMS: atom_id res chain seq x y z
N MET A 1 3.89 -19.46 3.33
CA MET A 1 2.78 -18.49 3.11
C MET A 1 3.26 -17.14 3.59
N PHE A 2 3.25 -16.11 2.74
CA PHE A 2 3.59 -14.75 3.18
C PHE A 2 2.43 -14.19 4.01
N VAL A 3 2.69 -13.88 5.26
CA VAL A 3 1.77 -13.21 6.19
C VAL A 3 2.53 -12.04 6.83
N PHE A 4 1.82 -11.11 7.45
CA PHE A 4 2.48 -10.07 8.23
C PHE A 4 3.26 -10.70 9.38
N ASN A 5 4.54 -10.34 9.49
CA ASN A 5 5.42 -10.91 10.53
C ASN A 5 5.29 -10.11 11.82
N THR A 6 4.22 -10.39 12.58
CA THR A 6 3.93 -9.73 13.87
C THR A 6 5.08 -9.84 14.86
N ALA A 7 5.80 -10.97 14.90
CA ALA A 7 6.93 -11.16 15.80
C ALA A 7 8.10 -10.23 15.45
N ALA A 8 8.47 -10.14 14.18
CA ALA A 8 9.52 -9.23 13.72
C ALA A 8 9.12 -7.77 13.90
N PHE A 9 7.85 -7.43 13.65
CA PHE A 9 7.30 -6.10 13.89
C PHE A 9 7.41 -5.72 15.37
N SER A 10 6.93 -6.56 16.28
CA SER A 10 7.01 -6.34 17.73
C SER A 10 8.46 -6.18 18.22
N ALA A 11 9.37 -7.02 17.72
CA ALA A 11 10.79 -6.92 18.05
C ALA A 11 11.41 -5.60 17.57
N ALA A 12 11.08 -5.15 16.36
CA ALA A 12 11.54 -3.88 15.79
C ALA A 12 11.04 -2.68 16.60
N VAL A 13 9.74 -2.64 16.91
CA VAL A 13 9.11 -1.59 17.74
C VAL A 13 9.78 -1.54 19.11
N SER A 14 9.92 -2.69 19.78
CA SER A 14 10.57 -2.79 21.09
C SER A 14 12.03 -2.33 21.06
N ASN A 15 12.77 -2.66 20.00
CA ASN A 15 14.16 -2.26 19.84
C ASN A 15 14.32 -0.74 19.70
N ILE A 16 13.42 -0.09 18.96
CA ILE A 16 13.41 1.36 18.82
C ILE A 16 13.03 2.02 20.15
N LEU A 17 11.95 1.59 20.78
CA LEU A 17 11.41 2.19 22.01
C LEU A 17 12.27 1.93 23.27
N ARG A 18 13.23 1.03 23.21
CA ARG A 18 14.28 0.95 24.26
C ARG A 18 15.24 2.14 24.24
N ARG A 19 15.38 2.82 23.11
CA ARG A 19 16.35 3.92 22.91
C ARG A 19 15.71 5.31 22.90
N GLN A 20 14.38 5.38 22.77
CA GLN A 20 13.63 6.63 22.68
C GLN A 20 12.23 6.49 23.26
N ASP A 21 11.57 7.62 23.55
CA ASP A 21 10.25 7.63 24.19
C ASP A 21 9.09 7.81 23.20
N SER A 22 9.39 7.99 21.94
CA SER A 22 8.37 8.14 20.91
C SER A 22 8.70 7.37 19.65
N LEU A 23 7.68 6.97 18.91
CA LEU A 23 7.79 6.22 17.66
C LEU A 23 6.80 6.75 16.64
N LEU A 24 7.25 6.93 15.39
CA LEU A 24 6.36 7.08 14.23
C LEU A 24 6.37 5.78 13.43
N LEU A 25 5.20 5.16 13.31
CA LEU A 25 4.94 4.04 12.40
C LEU A 25 4.32 4.56 11.12
N ILE A 26 4.87 4.19 9.97
CA ILE A 26 4.28 4.49 8.66
C ILE A 26 3.88 3.18 8.00
N LEU A 27 2.59 2.97 7.80
CA LEU A 27 2.01 1.75 7.24
C LEU A 27 1.21 2.09 5.97
N ASN A 28 1.76 1.75 4.80
CA ASN A 28 1.04 1.90 3.53
C ASN A 28 0.19 0.65 3.29
N THR A 29 -1.08 0.72 3.64
CA THR A 29 -2.06 -0.36 3.56
C THR A 29 -3.48 0.22 3.68
N PRO A 30 -4.52 -0.36 3.04
CA PRO A 30 -4.50 -1.55 2.19
C PRO A 30 -3.89 -1.31 0.81
N ALA A 31 -3.61 -2.39 0.08
CA ALA A 31 -3.06 -2.36 -1.28
C ALA A 31 -1.70 -1.66 -1.36
N ASN A 32 -0.77 -2.12 -0.54
CA ASN A 32 0.58 -1.55 -0.40
C ASN A 32 1.28 -1.31 -1.74
N ASN A 33 1.92 -0.18 -1.89
CA ASN A 33 2.92 0.05 -2.92
C ASN A 33 4.31 -0.19 -2.28
N PRO A 34 5.06 -1.21 -2.69
CA PRO A 34 5.05 -1.87 -4.00
C PRO A 34 4.39 -3.26 -4.07
N THR A 35 3.89 -3.83 -2.99
CA THR A 35 3.62 -5.27 -2.90
C THR A 35 2.21 -5.70 -3.28
N GLY A 36 1.22 -4.79 -3.26
CA GLY A 36 -0.19 -5.17 -3.37
C GLY A 36 -0.74 -5.88 -2.13
N PHE A 37 0.05 -6.00 -1.06
CA PHE A 37 -0.37 -6.60 0.20
C PHE A 37 -1.33 -5.68 0.97
N ALA A 38 -2.18 -6.27 1.80
CA ALA A 38 -3.03 -5.55 2.73
C ALA A 38 -3.09 -6.31 4.06
N LEU A 39 -2.97 -5.59 5.16
CA LEU A 39 -3.21 -6.15 6.49
C LEU A 39 -4.67 -6.54 6.64
N SER A 40 -4.92 -7.72 7.19
CA SER A 40 -6.23 -8.17 7.64
C SER A 40 -6.64 -7.45 8.95
N ASP A 41 -7.92 -7.56 9.30
CA ASP A 41 -8.42 -7.01 10.58
C ASP A 41 -7.70 -7.63 11.79
N ALA A 42 -7.34 -8.92 11.73
CA ALA A 42 -6.58 -9.60 12.77
C ALA A 42 -5.13 -9.07 12.87
N GLU A 43 -4.45 -8.92 11.74
CA GLU A 43 -3.09 -8.34 11.69
C GLU A 43 -3.07 -6.89 12.18
N TRP A 44 -4.13 -6.11 11.90
CA TRP A 44 -4.30 -4.79 12.49
C TRP A 44 -4.48 -4.83 14.00
N ALA A 45 -5.27 -5.78 14.52
CA ALA A 45 -5.43 -5.97 15.96
C ALA A 45 -4.08 -6.25 16.63
N ASP A 46 -3.25 -7.11 16.04
CA ASP A 46 -1.89 -7.39 16.52
C ASP A 46 -1.01 -6.14 16.53
N VAL A 47 -1.00 -5.36 15.44
CA VAL A 47 -0.25 -4.09 15.36
C VAL A 47 -0.65 -3.14 16.47
N LEU A 48 -1.95 -2.96 16.69
CA LEU A 48 -2.48 -2.05 17.71
C LEU A 48 -2.22 -2.57 19.12
N GLU A 49 -2.22 -3.88 19.34
CA GLU A 49 -1.89 -4.45 20.65
C GLU A 49 -0.42 -4.23 21.01
N VAL A 50 0.49 -4.38 20.06
CA VAL A 50 1.91 -4.01 20.26
C VAL A 50 2.02 -2.52 20.64
N CYS A 51 1.27 -1.64 19.96
CA CYS A 51 1.27 -0.22 20.30
C CYS A 51 0.74 0.05 21.71
N ARG A 52 -0.38 -0.59 22.10
CA ARG A 52 -0.97 -0.45 23.45
C ARG A 52 -0.04 -0.94 24.56
N LEU A 53 0.69 -2.04 24.32
CA LEU A 53 1.65 -2.57 25.26
C LEU A 53 2.76 -1.55 25.59
N HIS A 54 3.29 -0.88 24.56
CA HIS A 54 4.33 0.12 24.75
C HIS A 54 3.78 1.44 25.32
N GLU A 55 2.56 1.83 24.95
CA GLU A 55 1.87 2.99 25.50
C GLU A 55 1.66 2.84 27.01
N LYS A 56 1.22 1.67 27.49
CA LYS A 56 1.10 1.37 28.93
C LYS A 56 2.41 1.55 29.70
N ASN A 57 3.53 1.44 29.04
CA ASN A 57 4.88 1.69 29.57
C ASN A 57 5.33 3.15 29.38
N GLY A 58 4.42 4.08 29.13
CA GLY A 58 4.67 5.51 29.03
C GLY A 58 5.25 5.97 27.68
N LYS A 59 5.24 5.12 26.64
CA LYS A 59 5.72 5.49 25.32
C LYS A 59 4.65 6.19 24.48
N ARG A 60 5.06 7.14 23.64
CA ARG A 60 4.18 7.87 22.72
C ARG A 60 4.31 7.29 21.32
N ILE A 61 3.18 6.94 20.69
CA ILE A 61 3.19 6.28 19.39
C ILE A 61 2.31 7.06 18.43
N SER A 62 2.88 7.47 17.31
CA SER A 62 2.16 8.03 16.19
C SER A 62 2.07 6.98 15.08
N ILE A 63 0.86 6.76 14.54
CA ILE A 63 0.63 5.80 13.47
C ILE A 63 0.14 6.58 12.24
N LEU A 64 0.91 6.58 11.17
CA LEU A 64 0.51 7.11 9.87
C LEU A 64 0.07 5.94 8.98
N VAL A 65 -1.21 5.88 8.68
CA VAL A 65 -1.79 4.90 7.75
C VAL A 65 -1.97 5.56 6.39
N ASP A 66 -1.13 5.19 5.43
CA ASP A 66 -1.26 5.67 4.05
C ASP A 66 -2.28 4.81 3.31
N ILE A 67 -3.46 5.40 3.07
CA ILE A 67 -4.60 4.76 2.42
C ILE A 67 -4.78 5.18 0.95
N ALA A 68 -3.72 5.63 0.29
CA ALA A 68 -3.79 6.17 -1.07
C ALA A 68 -4.44 5.21 -2.09
N TYR A 69 -4.34 3.90 -1.88
CA TYR A 69 -4.86 2.86 -2.77
C TYR A 69 -6.16 2.20 -2.30
N ILE A 70 -6.77 2.67 -1.22
CA ILE A 70 -7.95 2.05 -0.59
C ILE A 70 -9.13 1.85 -1.55
N ALA A 71 -9.28 2.73 -2.54
CA ALA A 71 -10.36 2.64 -3.54
C ALA A 71 -10.22 1.43 -4.48
N TYR A 72 -9.03 0.81 -4.53
CA TYR A 72 -8.69 -0.34 -5.38
C TYR A 72 -8.24 -1.57 -4.60
N ALA A 73 -8.48 -1.58 -3.29
CA ALA A 73 -8.07 -2.67 -2.41
C ALA A 73 -9.10 -3.80 -2.31
N GLY A 74 -10.32 -3.58 -2.80
CA GLY A 74 -11.42 -4.54 -2.76
C GLY A 74 -12.79 -3.90 -2.57
N GLU A 75 -13.73 -4.66 -2.01
CA GLU A 75 -15.09 -4.19 -1.72
C GLU A 75 -15.03 -3.07 -0.66
N LYS A 76 -15.82 -2.00 -0.89
CA LYS A 76 -15.73 -0.72 -0.20
C LYS A 76 -15.84 -0.81 1.33
N ASP A 77 -16.84 -1.51 1.83
CA ASP A 77 -17.09 -1.56 3.26
C ASP A 77 -16.13 -2.53 3.96
N ARG A 78 -15.80 -3.63 3.29
CA ARG A 78 -14.84 -4.62 3.78
C ARG A 78 -13.43 -4.06 3.93
N VAL A 79 -12.94 -3.31 2.92
CA VAL A 79 -11.57 -2.76 2.97
C VAL A 79 -11.41 -1.59 3.94
N ARG A 80 -12.51 -1.09 4.51
CA ARG A 80 -12.52 -0.03 5.52
C ARG A 80 -12.83 -0.53 6.93
N SER A 81 -13.18 -1.80 7.11
CA SER A 81 -13.56 -2.38 8.42
C SER A 81 -12.51 -2.14 9.49
N PHE A 82 -11.23 -2.28 9.13
CA PHE A 82 -10.10 -2.09 10.03
C PHE A 82 -10.07 -0.72 10.71
N MET A 83 -10.60 0.33 10.06
CA MET A 83 -10.60 1.69 10.61
C MET A 83 -11.36 1.80 11.95
N ARG A 84 -12.32 0.91 12.21
CA ARG A 84 -13.08 0.88 13.48
C ARG A 84 -12.19 0.55 14.68
N GLN A 85 -11.07 -0.16 14.45
CA GLN A 85 -10.16 -0.56 15.51
C GLN A 85 -9.34 0.62 16.09
N PHE A 86 -9.32 1.76 15.39
CA PHE A 86 -8.65 2.97 15.85
C PHE A 86 -9.53 3.85 16.74
N ALA A 87 -10.81 3.52 16.90
CA ALA A 87 -11.69 4.22 17.83
C ALA A 87 -11.32 3.87 19.28
N GLY A 88 -11.26 4.89 20.15
CA GLY A 88 -11.01 4.71 21.58
C GLY A 88 -9.60 4.22 21.92
N LEU A 89 -8.61 4.48 21.08
CA LEU A 89 -7.21 4.22 21.42
C LEU A 89 -6.75 5.09 22.61
N PRO A 90 -5.78 4.61 23.43
CA PRO A 90 -5.21 5.38 24.52
C PRO A 90 -4.65 6.74 24.09
N GLU A 91 -4.56 7.67 25.04
CA GLU A 91 -4.23 9.09 24.77
C GLU A 91 -2.88 9.28 24.08
N HIS A 92 -1.88 8.45 24.40
CA HIS A 92 -0.54 8.54 23.81
C HIS A 92 -0.37 7.77 22.50
N ILE A 93 -1.47 7.23 21.95
CA ILE A 93 -1.50 6.69 20.57
C ILE A 93 -2.24 7.68 19.66
N PHE A 94 -1.48 8.39 18.85
CA PHE A 94 -2.02 9.31 17.85
C PHE A 94 -2.04 8.65 16.47
N THR A 95 -3.19 8.66 15.79
CA THR A 95 -3.33 8.07 14.47
C THR A 95 -3.58 9.13 13.41
N MET A 96 -2.95 8.95 12.25
CA MET A 96 -3.15 9.79 11.08
C MET A 96 -3.51 8.90 9.88
N PHE A 97 -4.52 9.29 9.11
CA PHE A 97 -4.85 8.67 7.83
C PHE A 97 -4.46 9.61 6.69
N ALA A 98 -3.53 9.17 5.85
CA ALA A 98 -3.11 9.92 4.66
C ALA A 98 -3.98 9.52 3.47
N PHE A 99 -4.90 10.39 3.09
CA PHE A 99 -5.77 10.25 1.94
C PHE A 99 -5.19 10.96 0.72
N SER A 100 -5.32 10.37 -0.48
CA SER A 100 -4.86 10.96 -1.74
C SER A 100 -5.96 10.96 -2.80
N MET A 101 -6.13 12.06 -3.51
CA MET A 101 -6.98 12.15 -4.70
C MET A 101 -6.32 11.53 -5.94
N SER A 102 -4.99 11.33 -5.91
CA SER A 102 -4.21 10.90 -7.06
C SER A 102 -4.69 9.60 -7.69
N LYS A 103 -5.10 8.61 -6.87
CA LYS A 103 -5.54 7.29 -7.34
C LYS A 103 -7.06 7.18 -7.31
N GLY A 104 -7.67 7.33 -6.13
CA GLY A 104 -9.11 7.14 -5.96
C GLY A 104 -10.01 8.11 -6.72
N TYR A 105 -9.48 9.24 -7.19
CA TYR A 105 -10.18 10.21 -8.05
C TYR A 105 -9.48 10.41 -9.40
N THR A 106 -8.49 9.59 -9.73
CA THR A 106 -7.68 9.69 -10.96
C THR A 106 -7.06 11.08 -11.21
N MET A 107 -6.85 11.85 -10.14
CA MET A 107 -6.38 13.24 -10.19
C MET A 107 -4.91 13.35 -9.80
N TYR A 108 -4.06 12.54 -10.40
CA TYR A 108 -2.65 12.45 -10.02
C TYR A 108 -1.91 13.79 -10.13
N GLY A 109 -2.15 14.54 -11.22
CA GLY A 109 -1.51 15.84 -11.48
C GLY A 109 -1.97 16.98 -10.56
N GLN A 110 -3.10 16.86 -9.88
CA GLN A 110 -3.64 17.92 -9.03
C GLN A 110 -2.93 18.08 -7.68
N ARG A 111 -2.10 17.12 -7.29
CA ARG A 111 -1.30 17.13 -6.05
C ARG A 111 -2.11 17.45 -4.80
N ALA A 112 -3.29 16.83 -4.65
CA ALA A 112 -4.20 17.05 -3.54
C ALA A 112 -4.49 15.78 -2.75
N GLY A 113 -4.63 15.95 -1.45
CA GLY A 113 -4.96 14.92 -0.49
C GLY A 113 -5.36 15.53 0.85
N ALA A 114 -5.52 14.70 1.85
CA ALA A 114 -5.81 15.14 3.21
C ALA A 114 -5.08 14.25 4.22
N LEU A 115 -4.65 14.84 5.31
CA LEU A 115 -4.17 14.13 6.49
C LEU A 115 -5.23 14.28 7.59
N VAL A 116 -5.82 13.16 8.02
CA VAL A 116 -6.90 13.13 9.02
C VAL A 116 -6.32 12.60 10.31
N GLY A 117 -6.30 13.42 11.37
CA GLY A 117 -5.86 13.03 12.70
C GLY A 117 -6.99 12.44 13.54
N LEU A 118 -6.68 11.42 14.34
CA LEU A 118 -7.57 10.78 15.29
C LEU A 118 -6.84 10.56 16.62
N SER A 119 -7.41 11.06 17.72
CA SER A 119 -6.92 10.88 19.08
C SER A 119 -8.09 10.93 20.06
N SER A 120 -7.95 10.29 21.21
CA SER A 120 -8.85 10.47 22.37
C SER A 120 -8.58 11.78 23.12
N SER A 121 -7.42 12.41 22.90
CA SER A 121 -7.05 13.71 23.50
C SER A 121 -7.44 14.86 22.57
N LYS A 122 -8.32 15.74 23.07
CA LYS A 122 -8.71 16.97 22.34
C LYS A 122 -7.51 17.89 22.12
N ALA A 123 -6.62 18.01 23.10
CA ALA A 123 -5.43 18.85 23.02
C ALA A 123 -4.50 18.41 21.89
N VAL A 124 -4.29 17.10 21.70
CA VAL A 124 -3.49 16.55 20.61
C VAL A 124 -4.12 16.87 19.25
N ILE A 125 -5.44 16.81 19.11
CA ILE A 125 -6.13 17.17 17.86
C ILE A 125 -6.01 18.66 17.56
N GLU A 126 -6.14 19.53 18.56
CA GLU A 126 -5.99 20.97 18.41
C GLU A 126 -4.55 21.34 18.00
N GLU A 127 -3.56 20.74 18.65
CA GLU A 127 -2.15 20.91 18.29
C GLU A 127 -1.86 20.44 16.86
N PHE A 128 -2.32 19.24 16.50
CA PHE A 128 -2.19 18.70 15.14
C PHE A 128 -2.80 19.64 14.08
N ALA A 129 -4.00 20.16 14.33
CA ALA A 129 -4.67 21.07 13.41
C ALA A 129 -3.89 22.40 13.26
N ASN A 130 -3.36 22.94 14.36
CA ASN A 130 -2.58 24.16 14.36
C ASN A 130 -1.23 23.99 13.66
N LEU A 131 -0.51 22.90 13.94
CA LEU A 131 0.75 22.57 13.26
C LEU A 131 0.54 22.32 11.75
N GLY A 132 -0.52 21.62 11.39
CA GLY A 132 -0.89 21.40 9.99
C GLY A 132 -1.18 22.70 9.25
N LYS A 133 -1.92 23.62 9.88
CA LYS A 133 -2.23 24.94 9.36
C LYS A 133 -0.97 25.79 9.17
N TYR A 134 -0.09 25.82 10.17
CA TYR A 134 1.17 26.54 10.14
C TYR A 134 2.10 26.00 9.05
N SER A 135 2.30 24.68 9.01
CA SER A 135 3.16 24.03 8.02
C SER A 135 2.65 24.23 6.58
N ALA A 136 1.35 24.12 6.36
CA ALA A 136 0.77 24.39 5.04
C ALA A 136 0.96 25.85 4.62
N ARG A 137 0.77 26.79 5.56
CA ARG A 137 0.92 28.23 5.29
C ARG A 137 2.36 28.60 4.96
N THR A 138 3.32 28.02 5.64
CA THR A 138 4.76 28.32 5.41
C THR A 138 5.32 27.63 4.17
N ALA A 139 4.89 26.38 3.87
CA ALA A 139 5.42 25.61 2.75
C ALA A 139 4.78 25.97 1.40
N TRP A 140 3.46 26.18 1.36
CA TRP A 140 2.69 26.35 0.10
C TRP A 140 1.81 27.60 0.09
N SER A 141 1.66 28.30 1.21
CA SER A 141 0.67 29.36 1.41
C SER A 141 -0.77 28.85 1.37
N ASN A 142 -1.17 28.13 0.31
CA ASN A 142 -2.46 27.48 0.18
C ASN A 142 -2.35 26.26 -0.77
N ILE A 143 -3.28 25.31 -0.64
CA ILE A 143 -3.35 24.15 -1.52
C ILE A 143 -4.16 24.44 -2.80
N ASN A 144 -4.13 23.49 -3.75
CA ASN A 144 -4.87 23.59 -5.00
C ASN A 144 -6.39 23.69 -4.76
N ARG A 145 -6.95 24.91 -4.88
CA ARG A 145 -8.36 25.17 -4.67
C ARG A 145 -9.25 24.46 -5.69
N ALA A 146 -8.80 24.33 -6.95
CA ALA A 146 -9.59 23.65 -7.98
C ALA A 146 -9.83 22.19 -7.61
N ALA A 147 -8.82 21.50 -7.09
CA ALA A 147 -8.96 20.12 -6.62
C ALA A 147 -9.93 19.99 -5.44
N MET A 148 -9.89 20.93 -4.48
CA MET A 148 -10.83 20.94 -3.35
C MET A 148 -12.26 21.19 -3.81
N THR A 149 -12.46 22.18 -4.70
CA THR A 149 -13.78 22.53 -5.24
C THR A 149 -14.37 21.34 -6.01
N LEU A 150 -13.56 20.66 -6.84
CA LEU A 150 -14.00 19.49 -7.57
C LEU A 150 -14.37 18.33 -6.65
N LEU A 151 -13.55 18.06 -5.62
CA LEU A 151 -13.86 17.03 -4.61
C LEU A 151 -15.20 17.34 -3.91
N THR A 152 -15.41 18.60 -3.50
CA THR A 152 -16.64 19.04 -2.86
C THR A 152 -17.84 18.86 -3.80
N LYS A 153 -17.70 19.29 -5.07
CA LYS A 153 -18.76 19.13 -6.08
C LYS A 153 -19.14 17.66 -6.28
N ILE A 154 -18.15 16.78 -6.48
CA ILE A 154 -18.40 15.34 -6.65
C ILE A 154 -19.09 14.76 -5.41
N ARG A 155 -18.65 15.15 -4.22
CA ARG A 155 -19.21 14.64 -2.95
C ARG A 155 -20.61 15.11 -2.64
N SER A 156 -20.99 16.32 -3.08
CA SER A 156 -22.32 16.90 -2.88
C SER A 156 -23.33 16.52 -3.96
N ASP A 157 -22.86 16.01 -5.09
CA ASP A 157 -23.69 15.60 -6.22
C ASP A 157 -23.81 14.06 -6.24
N ARG A 158 -25.04 13.55 -6.06
CA ARG A 158 -25.28 12.11 -5.97
C ARG A 158 -25.00 11.38 -7.30
N ASP A 159 -25.33 12.02 -8.43
CA ASP A 159 -25.18 11.41 -9.75
C ASP A 159 -23.69 11.33 -10.13
N LEU A 160 -22.94 12.42 -9.93
CA LEU A 160 -21.48 12.41 -10.12
C LEU A 160 -20.79 11.39 -9.21
N MET A 161 -21.24 11.29 -7.97
CA MET A 161 -20.68 10.32 -7.03
C MET A 161 -20.98 8.88 -7.47
N ALA A 162 -22.20 8.60 -7.95
CA ALA A 162 -22.57 7.28 -8.46
C ALA A 162 -21.77 6.90 -9.72
N GLN A 163 -21.58 7.83 -10.65
CA GLN A 163 -20.75 7.64 -11.84
C GLN A 163 -19.30 7.32 -11.45
N LEU A 164 -18.70 8.09 -10.55
CA LEU A 164 -17.35 7.85 -10.07
C LEU A 164 -17.19 6.47 -9.40
N GLU A 165 -18.16 6.07 -8.58
CA GLU A 165 -18.14 4.75 -7.93
C GLU A 165 -18.24 3.62 -8.97
N LEU A 166 -19.07 3.78 -10.00
CA LEU A 166 -19.17 2.81 -11.10
C LEU A 166 -17.87 2.68 -11.88
N GLU A 167 -17.24 3.79 -12.23
CA GLU A 167 -15.93 3.80 -12.90
C GLU A 167 -14.86 3.11 -12.04
N ARG A 168 -14.79 3.44 -10.75
CA ARG A 168 -13.86 2.80 -9.81
C ARG A 168 -14.05 1.29 -9.74
N MET A 169 -15.31 0.82 -9.66
CA MET A 169 -15.62 -0.60 -9.65
C MET A 169 -15.14 -1.30 -10.93
N ASN A 170 -15.32 -0.66 -12.08
CA ASN A 170 -14.88 -1.21 -13.37
C ASN A 170 -13.35 -1.30 -13.45
N PHE A 171 -12.65 -0.24 -13.03
CA PHE A 171 -11.18 -0.26 -12.96
C PHE A 171 -10.68 -1.29 -11.95
N ALA A 172 -11.29 -1.38 -10.77
CA ALA A 172 -10.92 -2.39 -9.77
C ALA A 172 -11.10 -3.82 -10.28
N LYS A 173 -12.20 -4.10 -11.01
CA LYS A 173 -12.42 -5.40 -11.68
C LYS A 173 -11.33 -5.70 -12.72
N ASN A 174 -10.96 -4.72 -13.54
CA ASN A 174 -9.91 -4.89 -14.55
C ASN A 174 -8.55 -5.15 -13.90
N LEU A 175 -8.21 -4.43 -12.85
CA LEU A 175 -6.97 -4.67 -12.07
C LEU A 175 -6.97 -6.08 -11.48
N ARG A 176 -8.09 -6.51 -10.91
CA ARG A 176 -8.23 -7.84 -10.33
C ARG A 176 -8.05 -8.93 -11.38
N ARG A 177 -8.73 -8.84 -12.55
CA ARG A 177 -8.58 -9.80 -13.65
C ARG A 177 -7.13 -9.93 -14.13
N ARG A 178 -6.45 -8.80 -14.31
CA ARG A 178 -5.02 -8.78 -14.69
C ARG A 178 -4.16 -9.47 -13.64
N ALA A 179 -4.36 -9.16 -12.39
CA ALA A 179 -3.62 -9.80 -11.30
C ALA A 179 -3.93 -11.30 -11.21
N ASP A 180 -5.18 -11.71 -11.36
CA ASP A 180 -5.59 -13.12 -11.33
C ASP A 180 -4.94 -13.94 -12.46
N ILE A 181 -4.83 -13.39 -13.67
CA ILE A 181 -4.11 -14.02 -14.77
C ILE A 181 -2.64 -14.26 -14.35
N PHE A 182 -1.98 -13.21 -13.90
CA PHE A 182 -0.58 -13.30 -13.51
C PHE A 182 -0.34 -14.28 -12.37
N THR A 183 -1.12 -14.19 -11.30
CA THR A 183 -0.93 -15.03 -10.11
C THR A 183 -1.26 -16.49 -10.40
N TYR A 184 -2.29 -16.77 -11.20
CA TYR A 184 -2.60 -18.11 -11.66
C TYR A 184 -1.45 -18.74 -12.44
N GLU A 185 -0.86 -18.01 -13.37
CA GLU A 185 0.30 -18.48 -14.14
C GLU A 185 1.55 -18.62 -13.28
N ALA A 186 1.77 -17.66 -12.35
CA ALA A 186 2.88 -17.67 -11.41
C ALA A 186 2.87 -18.94 -10.54
N ASP A 187 1.70 -19.29 -10.00
CA ASP A 187 1.53 -20.51 -9.21
C ASP A 187 1.86 -21.76 -10.04
N ARG A 188 1.44 -21.81 -11.32
CA ARG A 188 1.71 -22.92 -12.23
C ARG A 188 3.17 -23.06 -12.65
N CYS A 189 3.90 -21.96 -12.82
CA CYS A 189 5.32 -22.01 -13.17
C CYS A 189 6.26 -21.94 -11.96
N GLY A 190 5.73 -21.97 -10.73
CA GLY A 190 6.51 -21.94 -9.51
C GLY A 190 7.24 -20.58 -9.28
N LEU A 191 6.66 -19.48 -9.77
CA LEU A 191 7.15 -18.14 -9.50
C LEU A 191 6.63 -17.65 -8.14
N SER A 192 7.54 -17.39 -7.20
CA SER A 192 7.16 -16.79 -5.92
C SER A 192 6.86 -15.31 -6.07
N TYR A 193 5.79 -14.85 -5.42
CA TYR A 193 5.40 -13.43 -5.38
C TYR A 193 4.83 -13.08 -3.99
N VAL A 194 4.86 -11.80 -3.63
CA VAL A 194 4.18 -11.33 -2.42
C VAL A 194 2.67 -11.40 -2.65
N PRO A 195 1.87 -11.98 -1.72
CA PRO A 195 0.43 -12.18 -1.92
C PRO A 195 -0.29 -10.88 -2.30
N TYR A 196 -0.84 -10.87 -3.50
CA TYR A 196 -1.61 -9.74 -4.00
C TYR A 196 -3.01 -9.73 -3.39
N LYS A 197 -3.33 -8.67 -2.67
CA LYS A 197 -4.66 -8.44 -2.08
C LYS A 197 -5.45 -7.38 -2.83
N GLY A 198 -4.74 -6.46 -3.51
CA GLY A 198 -5.35 -5.39 -4.30
C GLY A 198 -4.35 -4.33 -4.73
N GLY A 199 -4.84 -3.28 -5.40
CA GLY A 199 -4.03 -2.15 -5.81
C GLY A 199 -3.35 -2.30 -7.17
N PHE A 200 -2.25 -1.61 -7.36
CA PHE A 200 -1.65 -1.37 -8.68
C PHE A 200 -0.42 -2.23 -8.96
N PHE A 201 0.11 -2.95 -7.95
CA PHE A 201 1.42 -3.56 -8.06
C PHE A 201 1.45 -4.99 -7.54
N ILE A 202 2.31 -5.81 -8.12
CA ILE A 202 2.74 -7.12 -7.62
C ILE A 202 4.25 -7.08 -7.45
N SER A 203 4.77 -7.64 -6.36
CA SER A 203 6.21 -7.72 -6.12
C SER A 203 6.72 -9.15 -6.16
N ILE A 204 7.83 -9.34 -6.84
CA ILE A 204 8.55 -10.60 -6.99
C ILE A 204 9.82 -10.51 -6.12
N PRO A 205 9.96 -11.31 -5.05
CA PRO A 205 11.14 -11.26 -4.19
C PRO A 205 12.40 -11.71 -4.92
N THR A 206 13.46 -10.90 -4.84
CA THR A 206 14.82 -11.25 -5.27
C THR A 206 15.83 -10.25 -4.70
N GLN A 207 17.05 -10.69 -4.47
CA GLN A 207 18.17 -9.82 -4.08
C GLN A 207 18.87 -9.20 -5.30
N GLN A 208 18.57 -9.68 -6.50
CA GLN A 208 19.20 -9.25 -7.75
C GLN A 208 18.25 -8.44 -8.63
N SER A 209 17.46 -7.57 -8.02
CA SER A 209 16.36 -6.86 -8.67
C SER A 209 16.75 -6.08 -9.92
N ALA A 210 17.88 -5.38 -9.90
CA ALA A 210 18.38 -4.61 -11.06
C ALA A 210 18.74 -5.53 -12.23
N ALA A 211 19.43 -6.65 -11.98
CA ALA A 211 19.80 -7.62 -13.00
C ALA A 211 18.57 -8.32 -13.60
N VAL A 212 17.57 -8.64 -12.76
CA VAL A 212 16.31 -9.21 -13.25
C VAL A 212 15.53 -8.21 -14.10
N CYS A 213 15.45 -6.94 -13.69
CA CYS A 213 14.82 -5.89 -14.51
C CYS A 213 15.52 -5.75 -15.86
N GLN A 214 16.86 -5.73 -15.90
CA GLN A 214 17.63 -5.67 -17.13
C GLN A 214 17.40 -6.90 -18.02
N ALA A 215 17.32 -8.10 -17.43
CA ALA A 215 17.03 -9.32 -18.19
C ALA A 215 15.62 -9.30 -18.81
N LEU A 216 14.64 -8.69 -18.14
CA LEU A 216 13.27 -8.52 -18.63
C LEU A 216 13.14 -7.57 -19.82
N GLU A 217 14.05 -6.60 -19.96
CA GLU A 217 14.04 -5.65 -21.09
C GLU A 217 14.21 -6.35 -22.44
N ALA A 218 14.93 -7.49 -22.48
CA ALA A 218 15.08 -8.29 -23.69
C ALA A 218 13.75 -8.86 -24.20
N ASP A 219 12.80 -9.08 -23.30
CA ASP A 219 11.44 -9.52 -23.61
C ASP A 219 10.43 -8.33 -23.63
N LEU A 220 10.93 -7.08 -23.73
CA LEU A 220 10.16 -5.84 -23.73
C LEU A 220 9.26 -5.67 -22.48
N VAL A 221 9.70 -6.20 -21.35
CA VAL A 221 9.04 -6.05 -20.04
C VAL A 221 9.84 -5.07 -19.19
N PHE A 222 9.24 -3.91 -18.91
CA PHE A 222 9.85 -2.84 -18.12
C PHE A 222 9.28 -2.86 -16.69
N ALA A 223 10.06 -3.37 -15.75
CA ALA A 223 9.71 -3.50 -14.35
C ALA A 223 10.54 -2.56 -13.48
N GLY A 224 10.06 -2.29 -12.27
CA GLY A 224 10.76 -1.41 -11.32
C GLY A 224 11.64 -2.20 -10.35
N PRO A 225 12.95 -1.96 -10.26
CA PRO A 225 13.80 -2.58 -9.26
C PRO A 225 13.50 -2.01 -7.86
N LEU A 226 13.47 -2.89 -6.86
CA LEU A 226 13.30 -2.56 -5.44
C LEU A 226 14.52 -3.10 -4.67
N ALA A 227 14.70 -2.68 -3.43
CA ALA A 227 15.78 -3.18 -2.57
C ALA A 227 15.74 -4.71 -2.37
N GLN A 228 14.55 -5.31 -2.36
CA GLN A 228 14.36 -6.75 -2.10
C GLN A 228 13.42 -7.42 -3.11
N GLY A 229 13.34 -6.90 -4.34
CA GLY A 229 12.46 -7.49 -5.33
C GLY A 229 12.27 -6.65 -6.59
N VAL A 230 11.40 -7.14 -7.45
CA VAL A 230 10.96 -6.48 -8.68
C VAL A 230 9.49 -6.11 -8.55
N ARG A 231 9.13 -4.88 -8.91
CA ARG A 231 7.75 -4.40 -8.92
C ARG A 231 7.17 -4.42 -10.33
N LEU A 232 6.06 -5.13 -10.50
CA LEU A 232 5.26 -5.13 -11.72
C LEU A 232 4.05 -4.21 -11.56
N GLY A 233 3.79 -3.36 -12.55
CA GLY A 233 2.65 -2.45 -12.57
C GLY A 233 1.43 -3.08 -13.23
N VAL A 234 0.59 -3.77 -12.47
CA VAL A 234 -0.67 -4.36 -12.97
C VAL A 234 -1.57 -3.31 -13.64
N CYS A 235 -1.51 -2.07 -13.16
CA CYS A 235 -2.30 -0.97 -13.72
C CYS A 235 -1.88 -0.55 -15.12
N SER A 236 -0.62 -0.76 -15.50
CA SER A 236 -0.05 -0.30 -16.79
C SER A 236 0.03 -1.38 -17.86
N ILE A 237 -0.14 -2.67 -17.49
CA ILE A 237 -0.03 -3.79 -18.42
C ILE A 237 -1.42 -4.17 -18.93
N PRO A 238 -1.69 -4.12 -20.25
CA PRO A 238 -2.96 -4.59 -20.82
C PRO A 238 -3.22 -6.05 -20.53
N GLU A 239 -4.49 -6.45 -20.38
CA GLU A 239 -4.89 -7.82 -20.00
C GLU A 239 -4.29 -8.89 -20.93
N ILE A 240 -4.30 -8.64 -22.24
CA ILE A 240 -3.71 -9.55 -23.22
C ILE A 240 -2.20 -9.80 -23.02
N LYS A 241 -1.48 -8.81 -22.48
CA LYS A 241 -0.06 -8.91 -22.19
C LYS A 241 0.24 -9.49 -20.81
N MET A 242 -0.77 -9.70 -19.98
CA MET A 242 -0.61 -10.44 -18.73
C MET A 242 -0.42 -11.95 -18.98
N GLN A 243 -0.95 -12.46 -20.07
CA GLN A 243 -0.79 -13.87 -20.46
C GLN A 243 0.68 -14.15 -20.83
N GLY A 244 1.24 -15.18 -20.23
CA GLY A 244 2.65 -15.57 -20.40
C GLY A 244 3.65 -14.71 -19.61
N LEU A 245 3.22 -13.60 -19.01
CA LEU A 245 4.12 -12.69 -18.30
C LEU A 245 4.82 -13.35 -17.10
N ALA A 246 4.11 -14.19 -16.36
CA ALA A 246 4.68 -14.89 -15.20
C ALA A 246 5.81 -15.84 -15.62
N ALA A 247 5.66 -16.55 -16.74
CA ALA A 247 6.70 -17.42 -17.28
C ALA A 247 7.94 -16.62 -17.75
N ILE A 248 7.72 -15.46 -18.37
CA ILE A 248 8.82 -14.54 -18.76
C ILE A 248 9.58 -14.09 -17.52
N VAL A 249 8.87 -13.63 -16.48
CA VAL A 249 9.48 -13.19 -15.21
C VAL A 249 10.24 -14.35 -14.54
N LYS A 250 9.65 -15.54 -14.50
CA LYS A 250 10.30 -16.73 -13.94
C LYS A 250 11.59 -17.06 -14.66
N LYS A 251 11.57 -17.08 -15.99
CA LYS A 251 12.75 -17.33 -16.83
C LYS A 251 13.87 -16.30 -16.59
N ALA A 252 13.52 -15.01 -16.50
CA ALA A 252 14.48 -13.96 -16.23
C ALA A 252 15.10 -14.12 -14.83
N LEU A 253 14.28 -14.45 -13.82
CA LEU A 253 14.71 -14.69 -12.46
C LEU A 253 15.67 -15.90 -12.38
N ASP A 254 15.28 -17.03 -12.95
CA ASP A 254 16.10 -18.26 -12.94
C ASP A 254 17.43 -18.07 -13.66
N ARG A 255 17.44 -17.35 -14.78
CA ARG A 255 18.67 -17.02 -15.50
C ARG A 255 19.63 -16.19 -14.64
N VAL A 256 19.10 -15.18 -13.95
CA VAL A 256 19.93 -14.28 -13.13
C VAL A 256 20.41 -14.96 -11.84
N GLU A 257 19.56 -15.79 -11.22
CA GLU A 257 19.89 -16.50 -9.98
C GLU A 257 20.63 -17.83 -10.20
N GLY A 258 20.96 -18.19 -11.45
CA GLY A 258 21.71 -19.41 -11.78
C GLY A 258 20.92 -20.71 -11.59
N ARG A 259 19.59 -20.64 -11.61
CA ARG A 259 18.70 -21.82 -11.40
C ARG A 259 18.37 -22.58 -12.69
N THR A 260 18.91 -22.15 -13.83
CA THR A 260 18.55 -22.67 -15.16
C THR A 260 19.21 -24.02 -15.48
N ASP A 261 20.23 -24.44 -14.73
CA ASP A 261 21.06 -25.59 -15.10
C ASP A 261 20.61 -26.94 -14.51
N LEU A 262 19.60 -26.97 -13.64
CA LEU A 262 19.17 -28.23 -12.99
C LEU A 262 18.16 -29.07 -13.79
N LEU A 263 17.50 -28.49 -14.80
CA LEU A 263 16.56 -29.20 -15.66
C LEU A 263 17.13 -29.69 -16.99
N ALA A 264 18.29 -29.21 -17.38
CA ALA A 264 18.97 -29.64 -18.62
C ALA A 264 19.94 -30.85 -18.42
N ALA A 265 20.30 -31.16 -17.18
CA ALA A 265 21.21 -32.24 -16.83
C ALA A 265 20.53 -33.62 -16.58
N GLY A 266 19.22 -33.71 -16.78
CA GLY A 266 18.40 -34.89 -16.52
C GLY A 266 17.77 -35.47 -17.81
N LYS A 267 18.51 -35.57 -18.93
CA LYS A 267 18.15 -36.39 -20.08
C LYS A 267 19.24 -37.37 -20.41
#